data_008573d583bcbc43b41866bfc5245816
#
_entry.id   008573d583bcbc43b41866bfc5245816
#
_cell.length_a   1.000
_cell.length_b   1.000
_cell.length_c   1.000
_cell.angle_alpha   90.00
_cell.angle_beta   90.00
_cell.angle_gamma   90.00
#
_symmetry.space_group_name_H-M   'P 1'
#
loop_
_entity.id
_entity.type
_entity.pdbx_description
1 polymer ?
#
loop_
_entity_poly.entity_id
_entity_poly.type
_entity_poly.pdbx_seq_one_letter_code
_entity_poly.pdbx_strand_id
1 'polypeptide(L)'
;MTIVFDDTAPTPPDHLIDRVTSFQADEARSAVLKSFLATGKRSVRDIEAVLATVGTSLLDYQSILEFGSGCGRIMRWLQPVGEQSKLYGCDIDEEAMDWSNENLGFASFSANTAEPPLPYDDQSFDLVFNHSVFTHIDERMQDLWLAELYRVTKPGGLVLATVHGEIVLEQIENGAAVTGESTYGWREQLESRGIVFIADDSYVGSWFPDFYHTTIHAPWYVFEHWGRSGFSVRGYLPRRALDIQDYVILERPLESTKPVPENPIRPNAGGSRAAPASVGDDSEAGRLDRIEAALRMPPLVRNVLNLQADRINRIESELRSELDGLRDELRNW
;
A
#
# COMPACT_ATOMS: atom_id res chain seq x y z
N MET A 1 19.00 -13.92 -8.45
CA MET A 1 18.58 -14.17 -9.85
C MET A 1 17.75 -12.96 -10.27
N THR A 2 17.87 -12.44 -11.48
CA THR A 2 17.09 -11.25 -11.89
C THR A 2 15.87 -11.72 -12.67
N ILE A 3 14.67 -11.21 -12.31
CA ILE A 3 13.42 -11.53 -13.05
C ILE A 3 13.55 -10.94 -14.46
N VAL A 4 13.46 -11.81 -15.47
CA VAL A 4 13.39 -11.41 -16.86
C VAL A 4 11.92 -11.23 -17.23
N PHE A 5 11.50 -9.99 -17.43
CA PHE A 5 10.09 -9.68 -17.72
C PHE A 5 9.70 -10.17 -19.13
N ASP A 6 8.60 -10.89 -19.19
CA ASP A 6 7.92 -11.29 -20.43
C ASP A 6 6.65 -10.43 -20.60
N ASP A 7 6.44 -9.90 -21.79
CA ASP A 7 5.26 -9.07 -22.15
C ASP A 7 4.37 -9.77 -23.19
N THR A 8 4.26 -11.07 -23.09
CA THR A 8 3.42 -11.89 -24.00
C THR A 8 1.99 -12.08 -23.52
N ALA A 9 1.71 -11.70 -22.25
CA ALA A 9 0.38 -11.83 -21.69
C ALA A 9 -0.65 -10.96 -22.46
N PRO A 10 -1.86 -11.46 -22.74
CA PRO A 10 -2.92 -10.70 -23.39
C PRO A 10 -3.23 -9.38 -22.67
N THR A 11 -3.65 -8.38 -23.43
CA THR A 11 -4.06 -7.08 -22.89
C THR A 11 -5.53 -7.16 -22.48
N PRO A 12 -5.88 -6.72 -21.25
CA PRO A 12 -7.27 -6.62 -20.83
C PRO A 12 -8.08 -5.66 -21.70
N PRO A 13 -9.42 -5.83 -21.79
CA PRO A 13 -10.30 -4.86 -22.38
C PRO A 13 -10.15 -3.47 -21.74
N ASP A 14 -10.39 -2.44 -22.53
CA ASP A 14 -10.20 -1.04 -22.12
C ASP A 14 -10.91 -0.71 -20.80
N HIS A 15 -12.17 -1.11 -20.64
CA HIS A 15 -12.95 -0.83 -19.43
C HIS A 15 -12.39 -1.48 -18.16
N LEU A 16 -11.70 -2.63 -18.26
CA LEU A 16 -11.00 -3.23 -17.10
C LEU A 16 -9.70 -2.50 -16.78
N ILE A 17 -8.99 -2.02 -17.82
CA ILE A 17 -7.80 -1.18 -17.64
C ILE A 17 -8.18 0.13 -16.92
N ASP A 18 -9.32 0.72 -17.28
CA ASP A 18 -9.82 1.97 -16.71
C ASP A 18 -10.09 1.87 -15.20
N ARG A 19 -10.49 0.67 -14.72
CA ARG A 19 -10.71 0.41 -13.29
C ARG A 19 -9.43 0.37 -12.43
N VAL A 20 -8.27 0.20 -13.05
CA VAL A 20 -6.98 0.03 -12.35
C VAL A 20 -5.95 1.10 -12.72
N THR A 21 -6.34 2.10 -13.50
CA THR A 21 -5.49 3.21 -13.90
C THR A 21 -6.15 4.54 -13.61
N SER A 22 -5.37 5.49 -13.09
CA SER A 22 -5.81 6.89 -13.00
C SER A 22 -5.45 7.59 -14.30
N PHE A 23 -6.45 8.03 -15.08
CA PHE A 23 -6.24 8.76 -16.32
C PHE A 23 -7.28 9.87 -16.46
N GLN A 24 -6.99 10.85 -17.32
CA GLN A 24 -7.93 11.89 -17.68
C GLN A 24 -8.80 11.42 -18.86
N ALA A 25 -10.06 11.81 -18.89
CA ALA A 25 -11.02 11.36 -19.89
C ALA A 25 -10.63 11.71 -21.35
N ASP A 26 -9.73 12.68 -21.54
CA ASP A 26 -9.20 13.12 -22.83
C ASP A 26 -7.88 12.45 -23.23
N GLU A 27 -7.32 11.55 -22.38
CA GLU A 27 -6.11 10.83 -22.72
C GLU A 27 -6.34 9.82 -23.84
N ALA A 28 -5.34 9.74 -24.76
CA ALA A 28 -5.37 8.73 -25.81
C ALA A 28 -5.26 7.31 -25.24
N ARG A 29 -6.08 6.36 -25.72
CA ARG A 29 -6.06 4.94 -25.26
C ARG A 29 -4.67 4.32 -25.31
N SER A 30 -3.85 4.67 -26.31
CA SER A 30 -2.46 4.20 -26.38
C SER A 30 -1.59 4.68 -25.21
N ALA A 31 -1.85 5.87 -24.67
CA ALA A 31 -1.16 6.39 -23.49
C ALA A 31 -1.62 5.68 -22.22
N VAL A 32 -2.93 5.43 -22.07
CA VAL A 32 -3.49 4.66 -20.95
C VAL A 32 -2.93 3.24 -20.92
N LEU A 33 -2.92 2.54 -22.05
CA LEU A 33 -2.34 1.20 -22.16
C LEU A 33 -0.83 1.21 -21.83
N LYS A 34 -0.10 2.18 -22.37
CA LYS A 34 1.33 2.32 -22.06
C LYS A 34 1.57 2.55 -20.57
N SER A 35 0.75 3.36 -19.92
CA SER A 35 0.80 3.62 -18.48
C SER A 35 0.49 2.34 -17.68
N PHE A 36 -0.55 1.61 -18.05
CA PHE A 36 -0.92 0.32 -17.44
C PHE A 36 0.24 -0.67 -17.45
N LEU A 37 0.87 -0.87 -18.61
CA LEU A 37 1.99 -1.80 -18.75
C LEU A 37 3.23 -1.30 -17.98
N ALA A 38 3.58 -0.02 -18.11
CA ALA A 38 4.77 0.54 -17.48
C ALA A 38 4.67 0.55 -15.95
N THR A 39 3.52 0.95 -15.40
CA THR A 39 3.30 0.98 -13.94
C THR A 39 3.24 -0.42 -13.36
N GLY A 40 2.60 -1.39 -14.02
CA GLY A 40 2.60 -2.79 -13.58
C GLY A 40 4.01 -3.37 -13.50
N LYS A 41 4.80 -3.20 -14.57
CA LYS A 41 6.21 -3.64 -14.61
C LYS A 41 7.07 -2.97 -13.54
N ARG A 42 6.84 -1.68 -13.31
CA ARG A 42 7.55 -0.93 -12.28
C ARG A 42 7.18 -1.42 -10.89
N SER A 43 5.90 -1.70 -10.63
CA SER A 43 5.45 -2.22 -9.33
C SER A 43 6.17 -3.52 -8.95
N VAL A 44 6.42 -4.44 -9.90
CA VAL A 44 7.22 -5.65 -9.61
C VAL A 44 8.65 -5.30 -9.20
N ARG A 45 9.28 -4.32 -9.86
CA ARG A 45 10.63 -3.85 -9.47
C ARG A 45 10.63 -3.18 -8.10
N ASP A 46 9.59 -2.42 -7.79
CA ASP A 46 9.44 -1.79 -6.49
C ASP A 46 9.25 -2.85 -5.39
N ILE A 47 8.44 -3.90 -5.64
CA ILE A 47 8.28 -5.05 -4.74
C ILE A 47 9.62 -5.76 -4.51
N GLU A 48 10.38 -6.07 -5.57
CA GLU A 48 11.71 -6.67 -5.45
C GLU A 48 12.67 -5.79 -4.62
N ALA A 49 12.67 -4.48 -4.86
CA ALA A 49 13.50 -3.55 -4.11
C ALA A 49 13.10 -3.49 -2.62
N VAL A 50 11.81 -3.61 -2.32
CA VAL A 50 11.29 -3.66 -0.94
C VAL A 50 11.68 -4.97 -0.27
N LEU A 51 11.50 -6.12 -0.92
CA LEU A 51 11.90 -7.43 -0.41
C LEU A 51 13.41 -7.51 -0.16
N ALA A 52 14.22 -6.91 -1.03
CA ALA A 52 15.67 -6.85 -0.83
C ALA A 52 16.08 -6.12 0.46
N THR A 53 15.26 -5.19 0.99
CA THR A 53 15.55 -4.52 2.27
C THR A 53 15.47 -5.44 3.48
N VAL A 54 14.75 -6.55 3.35
CA VAL A 54 14.64 -7.60 4.36
C VAL A 54 15.38 -8.88 3.99
N GLY A 55 16.20 -8.82 2.91
CA GLY A 55 17.10 -9.90 2.51
C GLY A 55 16.45 -11.03 1.72
N THR A 56 15.28 -10.78 1.08
CA THR A 56 14.53 -11.75 0.28
C THR A 56 14.22 -11.21 -1.12
N SER A 57 13.69 -12.08 -1.98
CA SER A 57 13.28 -11.81 -3.36
C SER A 57 11.96 -12.53 -3.64
N LEU A 58 11.19 -12.12 -4.65
CA LEU A 58 9.98 -12.84 -5.09
C LEU A 58 10.24 -14.34 -5.37
N LEU A 59 11.45 -14.68 -5.78
CA LEU A 59 11.86 -16.06 -6.09
C LEU A 59 12.09 -16.94 -4.86
N ASP A 60 12.10 -16.37 -3.65
CA ASP A 60 12.27 -17.12 -2.40
C ASP A 60 10.94 -17.66 -1.85
N TYR A 61 9.80 -17.25 -2.42
CA TYR A 61 8.47 -17.61 -1.97
C TYR A 61 7.84 -18.67 -2.88
N GLN A 62 7.10 -19.61 -2.29
CA GLN A 62 6.46 -20.71 -3.01
C GLN A 62 4.98 -20.46 -3.29
N SER A 63 4.33 -19.59 -2.51
CA SER A 63 2.90 -19.31 -2.59
C SER A 63 2.67 -17.82 -2.36
N ILE A 64 2.34 -17.11 -3.43
CA ILE A 64 2.23 -15.64 -3.46
C ILE A 64 0.80 -15.24 -3.79
N LEU A 65 0.21 -14.33 -3.00
CA LEU A 65 -1.10 -13.73 -3.24
C LEU A 65 -0.96 -12.25 -3.57
N GLU A 66 -1.54 -11.81 -4.67
CA GLU A 66 -1.87 -10.40 -4.92
C GLU A 66 -3.31 -10.13 -4.46
N PHE A 67 -3.47 -9.38 -3.37
CA PHE A 67 -4.77 -8.95 -2.83
C PHE A 67 -5.15 -7.59 -3.44
N GLY A 68 -6.26 -7.55 -4.17
CA GLY A 68 -6.65 -6.41 -4.99
C GLY A 68 -5.92 -6.42 -6.33
N SER A 69 -5.98 -7.55 -7.07
CA SER A 69 -5.20 -7.75 -8.30
C SER A 69 -5.78 -7.05 -9.52
N GLY A 70 -7.04 -6.62 -9.47
CA GLY A 70 -7.74 -6.07 -10.62
C GLY A 70 -7.61 -6.97 -11.85
N CYS A 71 -7.50 -6.40 -13.02
CA CYS A 71 -7.29 -7.15 -14.26
C CYS A 71 -5.82 -7.59 -14.51
N GLY A 72 -5.06 -7.84 -13.43
CA GLY A 72 -3.71 -8.40 -13.51
C GLY A 72 -2.63 -7.40 -13.95
N ARG A 73 -2.76 -6.12 -13.61
CA ARG A 73 -1.78 -5.08 -13.96
C ARG A 73 -0.35 -5.43 -13.48
N ILE A 74 -0.21 -5.96 -12.28
CA ILE A 74 1.07 -6.38 -11.70
C ILE A 74 1.30 -7.86 -11.98
N MET A 75 0.29 -8.71 -11.76
CA MET A 75 0.37 -10.16 -11.89
C MET A 75 0.93 -10.61 -13.25
N ARG A 76 0.55 -9.97 -14.36
CA ARG A 76 1.05 -10.31 -15.71
C ARG A 76 2.57 -10.33 -15.81
N TRP A 77 3.26 -9.52 -15.00
CA TRP A 77 4.72 -9.43 -14.98
C TRP A 77 5.39 -10.47 -14.08
N LEU A 78 4.58 -11.25 -13.33
CA LEU A 78 5.06 -12.32 -12.45
C LEU A 78 5.08 -13.69 -13.14
N GLN A 79 4.75 -13.78 -14.43
CA GLN A 79 4.80 -15.05 -15.17
C GLN A 79 6.13 -15.80 -14.96
N PRO A 80 7.33 -15.18 -15.01
CA PRO A 80 8.59 -15.90 -14.75
C PRO A 80 8.73 -16.41 -13.31
N VAL A 81 8.06 -15.77 -12.34
CA VAL A 81 8.00 -16.25 -10.94
C VAL A 81 7.09 -17.47 -10.85
N GLY A 82 6.01 -17.51 -11.64
CA GLY A 82 5.05 -18.61 -11.73
C GLY A 82 5.64 -19.93 -12.20
N GLU A 83 6.84 -19.94 -12.79
CA GLU A 83 7.56 -21.18 -13.16
C GLU A 83 7.99 -22.01 -11.95
N GLN A 84 8.18 -21.37 -10.78
CA GLN A 84 8.64 -22.03 -9.56
C GLN A 84 7.77 -21.75 -8.33
N SER A 85 6.83 -20.81 -8.43
CA SER A 85 5.94 -20.39 -7.35
C SER A 85 4.50 -20.51 -7.78
N LYS A 86 3.60 -20.82 -6.86
CA LYS A 86 2.16 -20.75 -7.09
C LYS A 86 1.72 -19.31 -6.90
N LEU A 87 1.12 -18.73 -7.94
CA LEU A 87 0.63 -17.36 -7.94
C LEU A 87 -0.89 -17.35 -7.84
N TYR A 88 -1.38 -16.45 -6.99
CA TYR A 88 -2.81 -16.25 -6.75
C TYR A 88 -3.12 -14.76 -6.81
N GLY A 89 -4.27 -14.43 -7.38
CA GLY A 89 -4.84 -13.08 -7.34
C GLY A 89 -6.26 -13.12 -6.77
N CYS A 90 -6.66 -12.07 -6.07
CA CYS A 90 -8.07 -11.91 -5.72
C CYS A 90 -8.47 -10.44 -5.78
N ASP A 91 -9.75 -10.21 -6.12
CA ASP A 91 -10.34 -8.88 -6.23
C ASP A 91 -11.85 -8.96 -6.04
N ILE A 92 -12.49 -7.82 -5.73
CA ILE A 92 -13.96 -7.70 -5.69
C ILE A 92 -14.57 -7.61 -7.09
N ASP A 93 -13.75 -7.34 -8.12
CA ASP A 93 -14.14 -7.27 -9.53
C ASP A 93 -14.20 -8.67 -10.14
N GLU A 94 -15.39 -9.29 -10.09
CA GLU A 94 -15.62 -10.64 -10.62
C GLU A 94 -15.29 -10.73 -12.13
N GLU A 95 -15.64 -9.69 -12.92
CA GLU A 95 -15.33 -9.65 -14.36
C GLU A 95 -13.82 -9.63 -14.62
N ALA A 96 -13.07 -8.89 -13.81
CA ALA A 96 -11.60 -8.87 -13.89
C ALA A 96 -10.99 -10.22 -13.50
N MET A 97 -11.56 -10.92 -12.50
CA MET A 97 -11.12 -12.26 -12.10
C MET A 97 -11.39 -13.30 -13.17
N ASP A 98 -12.57 -13.25 -13.78
CA ASP A 98 -12.93 -14.16 -14.90
C ASP A 98 -11.98 -13.95 -16.08
N TRP A 99 -11.79 -12.68 -16.49
CA TRP A 99 -10.86 -12.36 -17.56
C TRP A 99 -9.43 -12.85 -17.25
N SER A 100 -8.97 -12.64 -16.01
CA SER A 100 -7.62 -13.04 -15.59
C SER A 100 -7.44 -14.54 -15.58
N ASN A 101 -8.44 -15.33 -15.16
CA ASN A 101 -8.41 -16.77 -15.20
C ASN A 101 -8.35 -17.30 -16.65
N GLU A 102 -9.03 -16.64 -17.58
CA GLU A 102 -9.02 -17.04 -18.99
C GLU A 102 -7.69 -16.71 -19.70
N ASN A 103 -7.03 -15.63 -19.29
CA ASN A 103 -5.93 -15.01 -20.04
C ASN A 103 -4.55 -15.09 -19.38
N LEU A 104 -4.47 -15.30 -18.05
CA LEU A 104 -3.23 -15.37 -17.28
C LEU A 104 -3.05 -16.74 -16.63
N GLY A 105 -3.01 -17.79 -17.47
CA GLY A 105 -3.04 -19.20 -17.05
C GLY A 105 -1.86 -19.69 -16.18
N PHE A 106 -0.90 -18.85 -15.86
CA PHE A 106 0.20 -19.12 -14.93
C PHE A 106 -0.14 -18.81 -13.47
N ALA A 107 -1.31 -18.23 -13.19
CA ALA A 107 -1.82 -17.89 -11.86
C ALA A 107 -3.27 -18.34 -11.72
N SER A 108 -3.79 -18.35 -10.50
CA SER A 108 -5.19 -18.66 -10.18
C SER A 108 -5.86 -17.43 -9.57
N PHE A 109 -7.05 -17.08 -10.06
CA PHE A 109 -7.76 -15.88 -9.59
C PHE A 109 -9.10 -16.23 -8.98
N SER A 110 -9.50 -15.51 -7.93
CA SER A 110 -10.77 -15.71 -7.22
C SER A 110 -11.42 -14.39 -6.89
N ALA A 111 -12.71 -14.25 -7.15
CA ALA A 111 -13.46 -13.13 -6.65
C ALA A 111 -13.61 -13.21 -5.12
N ASN A 112 -13.56 -12.07 -4.45
CA ASN A 112 -13.86 -11.93 -3.02
C ASN A 112 -14.92 -10.86 -2.80
N THR A 113 -15.47 -10.82 -1.60
CA THR A 113 -16.42 -9.79 -1.18
C THR A 113 -15.70 -8.55 -0.65
N ALA A 114 -16.43 -7.44 -0.47
CA ALA A 114 -15.90 -6.21 0.10
C ALA A 114 -15.36 -6.38 1.53
N GLU A 115 -15.92 -7.33 2.28
CA GLU A 115 -15.47 -7.70 3.63
C GLU A 115 -14.96 -9.16 3.64
N PRO A 116 -14.05 -9.53 4.57
CA PRO A 116 -13.59 -10.91 4.71
C PRO A 116 -14.77 -11.91 4.94
N PRO A 117 -14.53 -13.23 4.71
CA PRO A 117 -13.23 -13.85 4.50
C PRO A 117 -12.83 -13.97 3.03
N LEU A 118 -11.51 -14.16 2.78
CA LEU A 118 -10.98 -14.61 1.49
C LEU A 118 -11.29 -16.11 1.28
N PRO A 119 -11.43 -16.58 0.02
CA PRO A 119 -11.71 -17.98 -0.29
C PRO A 119 -10.47 -18.89 -0.18
N TYR A 120 -9.61 -18.66 0.81
CA TYR A 120 -8.39 -19.40 1.03
C TYR A 120 -8.32 -19.94 2.45
N ASP A 121 -7.65 -21.09 2.61
CA ASP A 121 -7.41 -21.68 3.93
C ASP A 121 -6.42 -20.85 4.76
N ASP A 122 -6.40 -21.09 6.07
CA ASP A 122 -5.43 -20.50 6.99
C ASP A 122 -4.01 -20.86 6.54
N GLN A 123 -3.08 -19.90 6.68
CA GLN A 123 -1.66 -20.13 6.44
C GLN A 123 -1.36 -20.69 5.03
N SER A 124 -2.01 -20.12 4.01
CA SER A 124 -1.84 -20.55 2.62
C SER A 124 -0.64 -19.90 1.94
N PHE A 125 -0.25 -18.67 2.32
CA PHE A 125 0.69 -17.86 1.57
C PHE A 125 1.97 -17.55 2.34
N ASP A 126 3.11 -17.63 1.64
CA ASP A 126 4.41 -17.20 2.17
C ASP A 126 4.59 -15.69 2.01
N LEU A 127 4.01 -15.12 0.93
CA LEU A 127 4.00 -13.71 0.63
C LEU A 127 2.59 -13.29 0.20
N VAL A 128 2.10 -12.24 0.80
CA VAL A 128 0.93 -11.49 0.31
C VAL A 128 1.38 -10.09 -0.04
N PHE A 129 0.93 -9.54 -1.15
CA PHE A 129 1.12 -8.13 -1.42
C PHE A 129 -0.16 -7.49 -1.95
N ASN A 130 -0.31 -6.20 -1.73
CA ASN A 130 -1.37 -5.41 -2.34
C ASN A 130 -0.83 -4.06 -2.82
N HIS A 131 -1.49 -3.52 -3.82
CA HIS A 131 -1.18 -2.21 -4.34
C HIS A 131 -2.46 -1.38 -4.45
N SER A 132 -2.50 -0.25 -3.74
CA SER A 132 -3.66 0.65 -3.71
C SER A 132 -4.95 0.05 -3.15
N VAL A 133 -4.89 -0.80 -2.12
CA VAL A 133 -6.09 -1.26 -1.40
C VAL A 133 -6.28 -0.47 -0.11
N PHE A 134 -5.29 -0.49 0.80
CA PHE A 134 -5.36 0.23 2.08
C PHE A 134 -5.36 1.76 1.91
N THR A 135 -5.03 2.24 0.74
CA THR A 135 -5.13 3.65 0.35
C THR A 135 -6.57 4.13 0.15
N HIS A 136 -7.57 3.22 0.14
CA HIS A 136 -8.95 3.53 -0.25
C HIS A 136 -10.03 3.06 0.72
N ILE A 137 -9.68 2.34 1.78
CA ILE A 137 -10.61 1.79 2.76
C ILE A 137 -10.43 2.45 4.13
N ASP A 138 -11.52 2.59 4.87
CA ASP A 138 -11.53 3.19 6.20
C ASP A 138 -10.81 2.33 7.26
N GLU A 139 -10.60 2.91 8.46
CA GLU A 139 -9.90 2.26 9.57
C GLU A 139 -10.54 0.91 9.96
N ARG A 140 -11.88 0.85 10.01
CA ARG A 140 -12.61 -0.38 10.36
C ARG A 140 -12.35 -1.49 9.33
N MET A 141 -12.43 -1.15 8.04
CA MET A 141 -12.17 -2.10 6.96
C MET A 141 -10.72 -2.56 6.96
N GLN A 142 -9.78 -1.66 7.28
CA GLN A 142 -8.37 -2.00 7.41
C GLN A 142 -8.16 -3.03 8.54
N ASP A 143 -8.77 -2.85 9.70
CA ASP A 143 -8.67 -3.80 10.81
C ASP A 143 -9.20 -5.19 10.43
N LEU A 144 -10.33 -5.26 9.73
CA LEU A 144 -10.89 -6.51 9.23
C LEU A 144 -9.94 -7.21 8.26
N TRP A 145 -9.40 -6.46 7.30
CA TRP A 145 -8.50 -7.01 6.30
C TRP A 145 -7.12 -7.37 6.87
N LEU A 146 -6.58 -6.61 7.82
CA LEU A 146 -5.34 -6.98 8.51
C LEU A 146 -5.48 -8.31 9.27
N ALA A 147 -6.62 -8.53 9.95
CA ALA A 147 -6.90 -9.81 10.62
C ALA A 147 -7.01 -10.96 9.62
N GLU A 148 -7.64 -10.75 8.48
CA GLU A 148 -7.77 -11.74 7.42
C GLU A 148 -6.44 -12.05 6.72
N LEU A 149 -5.67 -11.02 6.38
CA LEU A 149 -4.33 -11.21 5.82
C LEU A 149 -3.42 -11.93 6.80
N TYR A 150 -3.56 -11.68 8.12
CA TYR A 150 -2.86 -12.45 9.14
C TYR A 150 -3.28 -13.93 9.10
N ARG A 151 -4.57 -14.23 8.96
CA ARG A 151 -5.09 -15.60 8.90
C ARG A 151 -4.48 -16.38 7.74
N VAL A 152 -4.47 -15.79 6.53
CA VAL A 152 -4.04 -16.49 5.30
C VAL A 152 -2.52 -16.53 5.12
N THR A 153 -1.77 -15.65 5.80
CA THR A 153 -0.30 -15.64 5.75
C THR A 153 0.28 -16.72 6.65
N LYS A 154 1.28 -17.49 6.19
CA LYS A 154 1.99 -18.49 7.00
C LYS A 154 2.81 -17.82 8.12
N PRO A 155 3.06 -18.52 9.24
CA PRO A 155 4.07 -18.07 10.21
C PRO A 155 5.44 -17.85 9.52
N GLY A 156 6.06 -16.70 9.77
CA GLY A 156 7.27 -16.24 9.07
C GLY A 156 7.05 -15.64 7.70
N GLY A 157 5.80 -15.68 7.18
CA GLY A 157 5.43 -15.05 5.91
C GLY A 157 5.31 -13.55 6.02
N LEU A 158 5.39 -12.87 4.88
CA LEU A 158 5.33 -11.42 4.76
C LEU A 158 4.03 -10.93 4.11
N VAL A 159 3.60 -9.73 4.52
CA VAL A 159 2.61 -8.93 3.80
C VAL A 159 3.24 -7.60 3.43
N LEU A 160 3.21 -7.26 2.14
CA LEU A 160 3.60 -5.95 1.63
C LEU A 160 2.34 -5.16 1.30
N ALA A 161 2.06 -4.12 2.05
CA ALA A 161 0.91 -3.27 1.82
C ALA A 161 1.32 -1.87 1.40
N THR A 162 0.59 -1.25 0.45
CA THR A 162 0.80 0.15 0.13
C THR A 162 -0.20 1.05 0.84
N VAL A 163 0.29 2.20 1.29
CA VAL A 163 -0.51 3.25 1.92
C VAL A 163 -0.20 4.60 1.28
N HIS A 164 -1.13 5.55 1.38
CA HIS A 164 -0.80 6.94 1.14
C HIS A 164 -0.17 7.52 2.41
N GLY A 165 1.04 8.05 2.27
CA GLY A 165 1.73 8.80 3.32
C GLY A 165 1.49 10.31 3.22
N GLU A 166 2.23 11.07 4.01
CA GLU A 166 2.12 12.52 4.12
C GLU A 166 2.30 13.27 2.79
N ILE A 167 3.11 12.74 1.87
CA ILE A 167 3.34 13.36 0.56
C ILE A 167 2.05 13.46 -0.27
N VAL A 168 1.14 12.50 -0.14
CA VAL A 168 -0.14 12.52 -0.84
C VAL A 168 -1.04 13.62 -0.27
N LEU A 169 -1.07 13.77 1.07
CA LEU A 169 -1.79 14.88 1.70
C LEU A 169 -1.23 16.24 1.24
N GLU A 170 0.09 16.39 1.20
CA GLU A 170 0.75 17.60 0.71
C GLU A 170 0.37 17.92 -0.75
N GLN A 171 0.31 16.91 -1.60
CA GLN A 171 -0.13 17.09 -3.00
C GLN A 171 -1.60 17.53 -3.08
N ILE A 172 -2.48 16.95 -2.28
CA ILE A 172 -3.91 17.33 -2.21
C ILE A 172 -4.03 18.78 -1.70
N GLU A 173 -3.32 19.14 -0.63
CA GLU A 173 -3.32 20.50 -0.07
C GLU A 173 -2.81 21.54 -1.09
N ASN A 174 -1.76 21.22 -1.83
CA ASN A 174 -1.24 22.08 -2.89
C ASN A 174 -2.23 22.23 -4.05
N GLY A 175 -2.92 21.16 -4.45
CA GLY A 175 -3.98 21.19 -5.44
C GLY A 175 -5.16 22.06 -4.97
N ALA A 176 -5.63 21.86 -3.75
CA ALA A 176 -6.71 22.62 -3.14
C ALA A 176 -6.38 24.13 -3.02
N ALA A 177 -5.14 24.47 -2.70
CA ALA A 177 -4.68 25.85 -2.65
C ALA A 177 -4.79 26.57 -4.02
N VAL A 178 -4.65 25.82 -5.13
CA VAL A 178 -4.80 26.36 -6.49
C VAL A 178 -6.28 26.49 -6.86
N THR A 179 -7.13 25.52 -6.49
CA THR A 179 -8.56 25.51 -6.82
C THR A 179 -9.42 26.33 -5.85
N GLY A 180 -8.89 26.68 -4.68
CA GLY A 180 -9.63 27.36 -3.62
C GLY A 180 -10.53 26.42 -2.80
N GLU A 181 -10.35 25.12 -2.93
CA GLU A 181 -11.05 24.10 -2.13
C GLU A 181 -10.49 24.06 -0.70
N SER A 182 -11.28 23.54 0.22
CA SER A 182 -10.90 23.44 1.63
C SER A 182 -10.36 22.05 1.97
N THR A 183 -9.14 21.99 2.51
CA THR A 183 -8.56 20.78 3.13
C THR A 183 -8.69 20.84 4.65
N TYR A 184 -9.76 21.42 5.14
CA TYR A 184 -9.93 21.82 6.52
C TYR A 184 -9.75 20.66 7.51
N GLY A 185 -8.70 20.79 8.35
CA GLY A 185 -8.46 19.88 9.47
C GLY A 185 -7.79 18.55 9.13
N TRP A 186 -7.52 18.21 7.86
CA TRP A 186 -6.94 16.91 7.50
C TRP A 186 -5.50 16.75 8.04
N ARG A 187 -4.69 17.78 7.96
CA ARG A 187 -3.32 17.74 8.52
C ARG A 187 -3.33 17.61 10.04
N GLU A 188 -4.15 18.39 10.73
CA GLU A 188 -4.34 18.27 12.17
C GLU A 188 -4.86 16.88 12.57
N GLN A 189 -5.79 16.32 11.79
CA GLN A 189 -6.27 14.96 12.01
C GLN A 189 -5.16 13.93 11.80
N LEU A 190 -4.32 14.06 10.76
CA LEU A 190 -3.19 13.17 10.52
C LEU A 190 -2.16 13.25 11.65
N GLU A 191 -1.85 14.46 12.11
CA GLU A 191 -0.91 14.68 13.22
C GLU A 191 -1.43 14.12 14.54
N SER A 192 -2.73 14.28 14.83
CA SER A 192 -3.32 13.88 16.11
C SER A 192 -3.78 12.42 16.15
N ARG A 193 -4.38 11.90 15.05
CA ARG A 193 -4.93 10.55 14.98
C ARG A 193 -4.08 9.58 14.19
N GLY A 194 -3.19 10.09 13.33
CA GLY A 194 -2.33 9.30 12.46
C GLY A 194 -3.01 8.68 11.23
N ILE A 195 -4.30 8.89 11.08
CA ILE A 195 -5.09 8.42 9.93
C ILE A 195 -6.12 9.48 9.53
N VAL A 196 -6.26 9.69 8.23
CA VAL A 196 -7.30 10.56 7.65
C VAL A 196 -8.04 9.76 6.59
N PHE A 197 -9.35 9.71 6.70
CA PHE A 197 -10.23 9.17 5.67
C PHE A 197 -10.99 10.30 5.01
N ILE A 198 -10.68 10.56 3.75
CA ILE A 198 -11.25 11.64 2.96
C ILE A 198 -12.37 11.06 2.11
N ALA A 199 -13.59 11.17 2.60
CA ALA A 199 -14.78 10.82 1.86
C ALA A 199 -15.10 12.00 0.92
N ASP A 200 -14.72 11.87 -0.33
CA ASP A 200 -14.98 12.82 -1.40
C ASP A 200 -15.85 12.20 -2.49
N ASP A 201 -16.41 13.03 -3.34
CA ASP A 201 -17.27 12.59 -4.44
C ASP A 201 -16.49 12.11 -5.68
N SER A 202 -15.15 12.00 -5.61
CA SER A 202 -14.29 11.67 -6.76
C SER A 202 -14.64 10.34 -7.40
N TYR A 203 -15.18 9.41 -6.59
CA TYR A 203 -15.54 8.06 -7.01
C TYR A 203 -17.04 7.85 -7.19
N VAL A 204 -17.86 8.84 -6.84
CA VAL A 204 -19.33 8.76 -6.94
C VAL A 204 -19.76 8.59 -8.39
N GLY A 205 -20.58 7.56 -8.64
CA GLY A 205 -21.05 7.24 -9.99
C GLY A 205 -20.01 6.57 -10.88
N SER A 206 -18.82 6.29 -10.37
CA SER A 206 -17.81 5.47 -11.01
C SER A 206 -18.11 3.97 -10.81
N TRP A 207 -17.24 3.10 -11.33
CA TRP A 207 -17.34 1.65 -11.10
C TRP A 207 -16.99 1.26 -9.65
N PHE A 208 -16.25 2.11 -8.92
CA PHE A 208 -15.80 1.82 -7.56
C PHE A 208 -16.99 1.77 -6.57
N PRO A 209 -16.90 0.89 -5.54
CA PRO A 209 -17.90 0.85 -4.47
C PRO A 209 -17.99 2.15 -3.68
N ASP A 210 -19.14 2.44 -3.09
CA ASP A 210 -19.40 3.65 -2.29
C ASP A 210 -18.46 3.83 -1.09
N PHE A 211 -17.78 2.76 -0.64
CA PHE A 211 -16.79 2.82 0.45
C PHE A 211 -15.37 3.16 -0.03
N TYR A 212 -15.16 3.26 -1.34
CA TYR A 212 -13.84 3.51 -1.93
C TYR A 212 -13.54 5.01 -1.95
N HIS A 213 -12.68 5.43 -1.03
CA HIS A 213 -12.28 6.83 -0.85
C HIS A 213 -10.77 6.94 -0.72
N THR A 214 -10.26 8.06 -0.19
CA THR A 214 -8.83 8.26 0.01
C THR A 214 -8.47 8.17 1.48
N THR A 215 -7.54 7.27 1.83
CA THR A 215 -7.03 7.14 3.20
C THR A 215 -5.55 7.49 3.24
N ILE A 216 -5.16 8.32 4.20
CA ILE A 216 -3.78 8.77 4.41
C ILE A 216 -3.32 8.34 5.79
N HIS A 217 -2.08 7.89 5.89
CA HIS A 217 -1.50 7.34 7.12
C HIS A 217 -0.23 8.09 7.51
N ALA A 218 -0.10 8.38 8.80
CA ALA A 218 1.18 8.72 9.39
C ALA A 218 1.97 7.43 9.71
N PRO A 219 3.30 7.42 9.55
CA PRO A 219 4.11 6.24 9.84
C PRO A 219 3.93 5.71 11.27
N TRP A 220 3.85 6.60 12.27
CA TRP A 220 3.68 6.21 13.67
C TRP A 220 2.37 5.43 13.92
N TYR A 221 1.28 5.82 13.25
CA TYR A 221 0.00 5.12 13.32
C TYR A 221 0.13 3.67 12.82
N VAL A 222 0.79 3.48 11.68
CA VAL A 222 1.02 2.14 11.11
C VAL A 222 1.80 1.27 12.10
N PHE A 223 2.87 1.79 12.72
CA PHE A 223 3.64 1.03 13.72
C PHE A 223 2.82 0.68 14.97
N GLU A 224 2.01 1.61 15.45
CA GLU A 224 1.21 1.42 16.67
C GLU A 224 -0.06 0.60 16.40
N HIS A 225 -0.84 0.98 15.41
CA HIS A 225 -2.16 0.42 15.17
C HIS A 225 -2.08 -0.94 14.46
N TRP A 226 -1.39 -1.00 13.33
CA TRP A 226 -1.25 -2.25 12.56
C TRP A 226 -0.44 -3.31 13.32
N GLY A 227 0.50 -2.89 14.18
CA GLY A 227 1.20 -3.79 15.08
C GLY A 227 0.29 -4.51 16.09
N ARG A 228 -0.96 -4.06 16.29
CA ARG A 228 -1.94 -4.72 17.16
C ARG A 228 -2.66 -5.88 16.46
N SER A 229 -2.65 -5.94 15.14
CA SER A 229 -3.29 -7.01 14.35
C SER A 229 -2.62 -8.38 14.50
N GLY A 230 -1.51 -8.48 15.23
CA GLY A 230 -0.70 -9.69 15.39
C GLY A 230 0.57 -9.68 14.57
N PHE A 231 0.63 -8.90 13.49
CA PHE A 231 1.85 -8.70 12.71
C PHE A 231 2.95 -7.96 13.47
N SER A 232 4.20 -8.23 13.10
CA SER A 232 5.33 -7.37 13.41
C SER A 232 5.56 -6.43 12.22
N VAL A 233 5.50 -5.12 12.44
CA VAL A 233 5.85 -4.13 11.41
C VAL A 233 7.37 -4.12 11.25
N ARG A 234 7.87 -4.66 10.12
CA ARG A 234 9.31 -4.80 9.82
C ARG A 234 9.88 -3.57 9.15
N GLY A 235 9.05 -2.78 8.49
CA GLY A 235 9.49 -1.58 7.80
C GLY A 235 8.35 -0.73 7.30
N TYR A 236 8.63 0.56 7.17
CA TYR A 236 7.83 1.55 6.49
C TYR A 236 8.75 2.29 5.52
N LEU A 237 8.46 2.23 4.24
CA LEU A 237 9.35 2.69 3.19
C LEU A 237 8.63 3.77 2.36
N PRO A 238 8.87 5.06 2.67
CA PRO A 238 8.21 6.15 1.97
C PRO A 238 8.49 6.15 0.48
N ARG A 239 7.44 6.41 -0.32
CA ARG A 239 7.51 6.61 -1.77
C ARG A 239 8.15 5.45 -2.55
N ARG A 240 8.03 4.22 -2.04
CA ARG A 240 8.60 3.04 -2.70
C ARG A 240 7.64 2.33 -3.63
N ALA A 241 6.38 2.74 -3.70
CA ALA A 241 5.42 2.27 -4.68
C ALA A 241 5.13 3.40 -5.69
N LEU A 242 5.68 3.27 -6.89
CA LEU A 242 5.52 4.22 -8.01
C LEU A 242 5.89 5.68 -7.67
N ASP A 243 6.79 5.91 -6.71
CA ASP A 243 7.23 7.21 -6.16
C ASP A 243 6.14 8.02 -5.43
N ILE A 244 4.96 7.46 -5.22
CA ILE A 244 3.84 8.19 -4.61
C ILE A 244 3.30 7.51 -3.35
N GLN A 245 3.18 6.17 -3.34
CA GLN A 245 2.69 5.44 -2.17
C GLN A 245 3.87 4.87 -1.37
N ASP A 246 3.63 4.65 -0.09
CA ASP A 246 4.60 4.09 0.84
C ASP A 246 4.36 2.58 0.97
N TYR A 247 5.43 1.78 1.09
CA TYR A 247 5.31 0.36 1.43
C TYR A 247 5.41 0.14 2.93
N VAL A 248 4.52 -0.70 3.44
CA VAL A 248 4.57 -1.27 4.79
C VAL A 248 4.93 -2.75 4.66
N ILE A 249 5.95 -3.18 5.40
CA ILE A 249 6.35 -4.60 5.48
C ILE A 249 5.85 -5.15 6.81
N LEU A 250 4.94 -6.11 6.74
CA LEU A 250 4.40 -6.82 7.89
C LEU A 250 4.93 -8.27 7.85
N GLU A 251 5.32 -8.80 9.00
CA GLU A 251 5.71 -10.20 9.15
C GLU A 251 4.77 -10.90 10.14
N ARG A 252 4.23 -12.05 9.76
CA ARG A 252 3.57 -12.91 10.71
C ARG A 252 4.64 -13.63 11.56
N PRO A 253 4.72 -13.42 12.88
CA PRO A 253 5.71 -14.07 13.74
C PRO A 253 5.66 -15.60 13.64
N LEU A 254 6.82 -16.26 13.73
CA LEU A 254 6.91 -17.73 13.77
C LEU A 254 6.18 -18.33 14.98
N GLU A 255 6.23 -17.64 16.11
CA GLU A 255 5.46 -17.97 17.31
C GLU A 255 4.56 -16.78 17.64
N SER A 256 3.27 -17.03 17.83
CA SER A 256 2.35 -15.98 18.25
C SER A 256 2.65 -15.60 19.71
N THR A 257 3.43 -14.56 19.90
CA THR A 257 3.67 -13.98 21.24
C THR A 257 2.52 -13.05 21.67
N LYS A 258 1.56 -12.80 20.78
CA LYS A 258 0.37 -11.97 21.04
C LYS A 258 -0.87 -12.84 20.89
N PRO A 259 -1.91 -12.63 21.73
CA PRO A 259 -3.21 -13.25 21.49
C PRO A 259 -3.70 -12.80 20.12
N VAL A 260 -4.13 -13.77 19.29
CA VAL A 260 -4.83 -13.49 18.04
C VAL A 260 -6.04 -12.61 18.40
N PRO A 261 -6.23 -11.44 17.78
CA PRO A 261 -7.41 -10.63 18.02
C PRO A 261 -8.63 -11.53 17.83
N GLU A 262 -9.51 -11.60 18.81
CA GLU A 262 -10.80 -12.27 18.63
C GLU A 262 -11.49 -11.59 17.44
N ASN A 263 -11.86 -12.41 16.44
CA ASN A 263 -12.56 -11.92 15.25
C ASN A 263 -13.78 -11.09 15.69
N PRO A 264 -13.85 -9.78 15.40
CA PRO A 264 -14.96 -8.93 15.85
C PRO A 264 -16.32 -9.30 15.25
N ILE A 265 -16.39 -10.32 14.39
CA ILE A 265 -17.59 -10.80 13.71
C ILE A 265 -18.29 -11.94 14.49
N ARG A 266 -18.32 -11.93 15.82
CA ARG A 266 -19.37 -12.61 16.57
C ARG A 266 -20.45 -11.60 16.88
N PRO A 267 -21.70 -11.76 16.36
CA PRO A 267 -22.80 -10.88 16.75
C PRO A 267 -23.07 -11.09 18.24
N ASN A 268 -22.64 -10.16 19.07
CA ASN A 268 -23.08 -10.10 20.46
C ASN A 268 -24.54 -9.68 20.45
N ALA A 269 -25.43 -10.62 20.73
CA ALA A 269 -26.79 -10.35 21.05
C ALA A 269 -26.86 -9.58 22.39
N GLY A 270 -27.19 -8.29 22.32
CA GLY A 270 -27.66 -7.48 23.44
C GLY A 270 -26.55 -6.74 24.20
N GLY A 271 -26.54 -5.41 24.08
CA GLY A 271 -25.87 -4.59 25.07
C GLY A 271 -25.52 -3.18 24.63
N SER A 272 -26.38 -2.22 24.99
CA SER A 272 -26.05 -0.84 25.38
C SER A 272 -25.00 -0.05 24.60
N ARG A 273 -25.47 1.00 23.94
CA ARG A 273 -24.70 2.13 23.44
C ARG A 273 -23.68 2.62 24.48
N ALA A 274 -22.40 2.40 24.26
CA ALA A 274 -21.36 3.11 24.97
C ALA A 274 -21.18 4.51 24.33
N ALA A 275 -21.02 5.51 25.17
CA ALA A 275 -20.75 6.90 24.80
C ALA A 275 -19.39 7.03 24.09
N PRO A 276 -19.20 8.08 23.25
CA PRO A 276 -17.94 8.29 22.55
C PRO A 276 -16.80 8.47 23.54
N ALA A 277 -15.68 7.78 23.27
CA ALA A 277 -14.45 7.89 24.04
C ALA A 277 -13.90 9.32 23.98
N SER A 278 -13.42 9.79 25.12
CA SER A 278 -12.86 11.11 25.34
C SER A 278 -11.69 11.42 24.41
N VAL A 279 -11.67 12.67 23.92
CA VAL A 279 -10.59 13.36 23.24
C VAL A 279 -9.25 13.05 23.91
N GLY A 280 -8.25 12.60 23.11
CA GLY A 280 -6.90 12.31 23.58
C GLY A 280 -6.26 13.56 24.22
N ASP A 281 -5.45 13.31 25.23
CA ASP A 281 -4.68 14.31 25.97
C ASP A 281 -3.72 15.08 25.05
N ASP A 282 -4.05 16.33 24.74
CA ASP A 282 -3.24 17.29 23.96
C ASP A 282 -2.17 17.99 24.81
N SER A 283 -1.84 17.46 25.99
CA SER A 283 -0.77 17.97 26.84
C SER A 283 0.61 17.78 26.19
N GLU A 284 1.55 18.65 26.57
CA GLU A 284 2.97 18.56 26.16
C GLU A 284 3.57 17.19 26.52
N ALA A 285 3.08 16.54 27.60
CA ALA A 285 3.42 15.17 27.99
C ALA A 285 2.93 14.14 26.97
N GLY A 286 1.70 14.25 26.46
CA GLY A 286 1.18 13.37 25.41
C GLY A 286 1.91 13.53 24.06
N ARG A 287 2.47 14.73 23.79
CA ARG A 287 3.37 14.94 22.62
C ARG A 287 4.72 14.29 22.82
N LEU A 288 5.30 14.37 24.02
CA LEU A 288 6.58 13.73 24.35
C LEU A 288 6.48 12.22 24.34
N ASP A 289 5.40 11.62 24.85
CA ASP A 289 5.17 10.19 24.79
C ASP A 289 5.05 9.68 23.33
N ARG A 290 4.43 10.47 22.45
CA ARG A 290 4.36 10.14 21.01
C ARG A 290 5.72 10.24 20.32
N ILE A 291 6.55 11.24 20.69
CA ILE A 291 7.94 11.37 20.21
C ILE A 291 8.80 10.22 20.73
N GLU A 292 8.64 9.83 22.00
CA GLU A 292 9.36 8.68 22.56
C GLU A 292 8.93 7.36 21.93
N ALA A 293 7.64 7.17 21.61
CA ALA A 293 7.16 6.00 20.86
C ALA A 293 7.76 5.95 19.44
N ALA A 294 7.84 7.10 18.76
CA ALA A 294 8.52 7.21 17.46
C ALA A 294 10.04 6.96 17.57
N LEU A 295 10.68 7.33 18.69
CA LEU A 295 12.09 7.07 18.98
C LEU A 295 12.38 5.60 19.36
N ARG A 296 11.37 4.81 19.74
CA ARG A 296 11.46 3.37 19.98
C ARG A 296 11.41 2.53 18.70
N MET A 297 11.47 3.16 17.53
CA MET A 297 11.56 2.45 16.27
C MET A 297 12.72 1.45 16.27
N PRO A 298 12.52 0.24 15.69
CA PRO A 298 13.60 -0.73 15.55
C PRO A 298 14.83 -0.08 14.88
N PRO A 299 16.06 -0.46 15.28
CA PRO A 299 17.29 0.11 14.73
C PRO A 299 17.35 0.10 13.19
N LEU A 300 16.73 -0.90 12.56
CA LEU A 300 16.64 -1.04 11.11
C LEU A 300 15.84 0.12 10.48
N VAL A 301 14.72 0.51 11.08
CA VAL A 301 13.88 1.60 10.58
C VAL A 301 14.59 2.94 10.74
N ARG A 302 15.27 3.16 11.86
CA ARG A 302 16.08 4.34 12.10
C ARG A 302 17.24 4.44 11.10
N ASN A 303 17.90 3.32 10.80
CA ASN A 303 18.98 3.27 9.81
C ASN A 303 18.47 3.54 8.38
N VAL A 304 17.28 3.05 8.00
CA VAL A 304 16.67 3.31 6.70
C VAL A 304 16.29 4.79 6.55
N LEU A 305 15.71 5.40 7.59
CA LEU A 305 15.39 6.83 7.59
C LEU A 305 16.65 7.69 7.54
N ASN A 306 17.71 7.34 8.28
CA ASN A 306 19.00 8.02 8.23
C ASN A 306 19.69 7.89 6.86
N LEU A 307 19.69 6.68 6.25
CA LEU A 307 20.22 6.47 4.91
C LEU A 307 19.45 7.25 3.83
N GLN A 308 18.14 7.45 3.99
CA GLN A 308 17.35 8.27 3.08
C GLN A 308 17.61 9.76 3.29
N ALA A 309 17.73 10.22 4.52
CA ALA A 309 18.12 11.61 4.83
C ALA A 309 19.51 11.91 4.25
N ASP A 310 20.48 11.01 4.41
CA ASP A 310 21.83 11.14 3.83
C ASP A 310 21.81 11.15 2.29
N ARG A 311 20.92 10.38 1.68
CA ARG A 311 20.76 10.35 0.21
C ARG A 311 20.12 11.63 -0.31
N ILE A 312 19.09 12.15 0.38
CA ILE A 312 18.46 13.44 0.05
C ILE A 312 19.49 14.56 0.18
N ASN A 313 20.23 14.61 1.29
CA ASN A 313 21.28 15.60 1.53
C ASN A 313 22.38 15.53 0.44
N ARG A 314 22.72 14.33 -0.03
CA ARG A 314 23.68 14.14 -1.11
C ARG A 314 23.17 14.68 -2.44
N ILE A 315 21.92 14.33 -2.81
CA ILE A 315 21.26 14.82 -4.04
C ILE A 315 21.13 16.35 -4.00
N GLU A 316 20.74 16.92 -2.86
CA GLU A 316 20.67 18.38 -2.69
C GLU A 316 22.07 19.04 -2.86
N SER A 317 23.10 18.40 -2.32
CA SER A 317 24.49 18.89 -2.46
C SER A 317 24.98 18.82 -3.90
N GLU A 318 24.68 17.72 -4.62
CA GLU A 318 25.02 17.55 -6.03
C GLU A 318 24.30 18.58 -6.90
N LEU A 319 22.97 18.77 -6.70
CA LEU A 319 22.19 19.76 -7.44
C LEU A 319 22.64 21.19 -7.16
N ARG A 320 23.04 21.53 -5.91
CA ARG A 320 23.60 22.84 -5.59
C ARG A 320 24.94 23.06 -6.31
N SER A 321 25.80 22.05 -6.33
CA SER A 321 27.09 22.11 -7.05
C SER A 321 26.89 22.30 -8.54
N GLU A 322 25.94 21.59 -9.18
CA GLU A 322 25.61 21.77 -10.59
C GLU A 322 25.05 23.17 -10.89
N LEU A 323 24.16 23.67 -10.03
CA LEU A 323 23.59 25.02 -10.15
C LEU A 323 24.65 26.11 -10.01
N ASP A 324 25.61 25.95 -9.09
CA ASP A 324 26.70 26.89 -8.93
C ASP A 324 27.66 26.83 -10.13
N GLY A 325 27.94 25.65 -10.67
CA GLY A 325 28.70 25.48 -11.93
C GLY A 325 28.03 26.18 -13.12
N LEU A 326 26.71 26.01 -13.29
CA LEU A 326 25.94 26.70 -14.34
C LEU A 326 25.91 28.23 -14.16
N ARG A 327 25.86 28.71 -12.90
CA ARG A 327 25.94 30.16 -12.61
C ARG A 327 27.31 30.76 -12.94
N ASP A 328 28.36 30.01 -12.70
CA ASP A 328 29.70 30.47 -13.03
C ASP A 328 29.96 30.44 -14.55
N GLU A 329 29.43 29.46 -15.27
CA GLU A 329 29.44 29.45 -16.75
C GLU A 329 28.66 30.65 -17.32
N LEU A 330 27.47 30.99 -16.78
CA LEU A 330 26.68 32.15 -17.21
C LEU A 330 27.35 33.50 -16.88
N ARG A 331 28.21 33.57 -15.86
CA ARG A 331 28.96 34.78 -15.53
C ARG A 331 30.17 35.00 -16.45
N ASN A 332 30.66 33.95 -17.11
CA ASN A 332 31.79 33.99 -17.99
C ASN A 332 31.38 34.14 -19.49
N TRP A 333 30.10 34.28 -19.75
CA TRP A 333 29.49 34.70 -21.02
C TRP A 333 29.11 36.19 -20.97
#